data_f977e7766fdc1e53de2ac39b96ed8654
#
_entry.id   f977e7766fdc1e53de2ac39b96ed8654
#
_cell.length_a   1.000
_cell.length_b   1.000
_cell.length_c   1.000
_cell.angle_alpha   90.00
_cell.angle_beta   90.00
_cell.angle_gamma   90.00
#
_symmetry.space_group_name_H-M   'P 1'
#
loop_
_entity.id
_entity.type
_entity.pdbx_description
1 polymer ?
#
loop_
_entity_poly.entity_id
_entity_poly.type
_entity_poly.pdbx_seq_one_letter_code
_entity_poly.pdbx_strand_id
1 'polypeptide(L)'
;EVRATGVIVVNTPCVLAGLDVATECFRQLDPHVVVDGARREGERCEPGAELARFRGFAATLLTAEGTALNFLQRLTGIATLTRDFADASGGRITVLDTRKTTPTLRALEKYAVRVGGGVNHRVGLDDGVLVGANHVRMAGDIAEAVRRVRASDAELPIEVEAHTLADVDAALAVGVATVRIQGLPIEAIREAVRRSRGRAKISVSHTVPHDRIPELADTGAEYVSIAAITQAASPVAMTFELTGAAS
;
A
#
# COMPACT_ATOMS: atom_id res chain seq x y z
N GLU A 1 23.96 21.86 28.19
CA GLU A 1 23.13 21.31 27.10
C GLU A 1 21.65 21.58 27.42
N VAL A 2 20.96 22.26 26.52
CA VAL A 2 19.54 22.65 26.70
C VAL A 2 18.63 21.44 26.43
N ARG A 3 17.78 21.10 27.41
CA ARG A 3 16.71 20.11 27.20
C ARG A 3 15.45 20.78 26.70
N ALA A 4 14.69 20.07 25.86
CA ALA A 4 13.43 20.55 25.28
C ALA A 4 12.42 19.42 25.16
N THR A 5 11.18 19.80 24.92
CA THR A 5 10.10 18.91 24.47
C THR A 5 9.66 19.34 23.10
N GLY A 6 9.69 18.40 22.14
CA GLY A 6 9.15 18.59 20.81
C GLY A 6 7.83 17.84 20.68
N VAL A 7 6.86 18.41 19.97
CA VAL A 7 5.55 17.81 19.74
C VAL A 7 5.29 17.75 18.24
N ILE A 8 4.92 16.59 17.72
CA ILE A 8 4.43 16.47 16.34
C ILE A 8 2.93 16.70 16.34
N VAL A 9 2.48 17.66 15.54
CA VAL A 9 1.05 18.00 15.34
C VAL A 9 0.68 17.81 13.88
N VAL A 10 -0.47 17.19 13.64
CA VAL A 10 -1.00 17.03 12.28
C VAL A 10 -1.86 18.22 11.89
N ASN A 11 -1.76 18.67 10.64
CA ASN A 11 -2.44 19.87 10.15
C ASN A 11 -3.64 19.57 9.21
N THR A 12 -3.81 18.30 8.82
CA THR A 12 -4.92 17.84 7.95
C THR A 12 -5.44 16.50 8.45
N PRO A 13 -6.72 16.14 8.20
CA PRO A 13 -7.24 14.83 8.57
C PRO A 13 -6.39 13.70 7.97
N CYS A 14 -6.12 12.66 8.74
CA CYS A 14 -5.29 11.55 8.25
C CYS A 14 -5.51 10.24 9.01
N VAL A 15 -4.90 9.18 8.49
CA VAL A 15 -4.72 7.88 9.15
C VAL A 15 -3.23 7.73 9.46
N LEU A 16 -2.87 7.77 10.73
CA LEU A 16 -1.48 7.78 11.19
C LEU A 16 -0.75 6.49 10.80
N ALA A 17 0.46 6.63 10.21
CA ALA A 17 1.36 5.51 9.94
C ALA A 17 2.83 5.95 9.98
N GLY A 18 3.68 5.15 10.63
CA GLY A 18 5.13 5.36 10.64
C GLY A 18 5.66 6.13 11.84
N LEU A 19 4.90 6.23 12.91
CA LEU A 19 5.35 6.91 14.14
C LEU A 19 6.56 6.20 14.77
N ASP A 20 6.62 4.87 14.66
CA ASP A 20 7.79 4.09 15.12
C ASP A 20 9.04 4.43 14.31
N VAL A 21 8.90 4.62 13.00
CA VAL A 21 10.02 5.03 12.12
C VAL A 21 10.50 6.45 12.48
N ALA A 22 9.55 7.38 12.68
CA ALA A 22 9.88 8.73 13.11
C ALA A 22 10.58 8.73 14.47
N THR A 23 10.10 7.93 15.42
CA THR A 23 10.72 7.73 16.74
C THR A 23 12.16 7.23 16.62
N GLU A 24 12.38 6.27 15.73
CA GLU A 24 13.72 5.72 15.50
C GLU A 24 14.69 6.77 14.95
N CYS A 25 14.24 7.72 14.14
CA CYS A 25 15.09 8.83 13.67
C CYS A 25 15.66 9.66 14.84
N PHE A 26 14.87 9.89 15.88
CA PHE A 26 15.36 10.58 17.08
C PHE A 26 16.32 9.69 17.89
N ARG A 27 15.99 8.41 18.06
CA ARG A 27 16.79 7.46 18.84
C ARG A 27 18.13 7.13 18.22
N GLN A 28 18.25 7.19 16.91
CA GLN A 28 19.54 7.01 16.20
C GLN A 28 20.57 8.11 16.57
N LEU A 29 20.10 9.31 16.94
CA LEU A 29 20.98 10.40 17.37
C LEU A 29 21.18 10.43 18.89
N ASP A 30 20.15 10.07 19.68
CA ASP A 30 20.22 9.95 21.12
C ASP A 30 19.26 8.87 21.62
N PRO A 31 19.80 7.69 22.03
CA PRO A 31 18.97 6.58 22.53
C PRO A 31 18.16 6.93 23.79
N HIS A 32 18.49 8.05 24.49
CA HIS A 32 17.80 8.49 25.70
C HIS A 32 16.61 9.41 25.42
N VAL A 33 16.26 9.65 24.15
CA VAL A 33 15.03 10.39 23.82
C VAL A 33 13.82 9.63 24.36
N VAL A 34 13.04 10.30 25.18
CA VAL A 34 11.80 9.77 25.75
C VAL A 34 10.63 10.17 24.86
N VAL A 35 9.77 9.19 24.55
CA VAL A 35 8.55 9.42 23.76
C VAL A 35 7.33 9.20 24.64
N ASP A 36 6.45 10.20 24.70
CA ASP A 36 5.22 10.18 25.49
C ASP A 36 4.00 10.49 24.62
N GLY A 37 2.83 10.05 25.07
CA GLY A 37 1.53 10.38 24.45
C GLY A 37 1.41 9.92 23.00
N ALA A 38 2.17 8.90 22.59
CA ALA A 38 2.15 8.38 21.24
C ALA A 38 0.76 7.83 20.87
N ARG A 39 0.21 8.31 19.75
CA ARG A 39 -1.01 7.76 19.16
C ARG A 39 -0.74 6.42 18.49
N ARG A 40 -1.80 5.67 18.22
CA ARG A 40 -1.69 4.32 17.63
C ARG A 40 -1.63 4.37 16.10
N GLU A 41 -0.82 3.50 15.54
CA GLU A 41 -0.85 3.23 14.10
C GLU A 41 -2.27 2.87 13.63
N GLY A 42 -2.71 3.46 12.51
CA GLY A 42 -4.05 3.27 11.95
C GLY A 42 -5.13 4.14 12.61
N GLU A 43 -4.80 4.95 13.62
CA GLU A 43 -5.74 5.89 14.24
C GLU A 43 -6.06 7.04 13.27
N ARG A 44 -7.36 7.42 13.20
CA ARG A 44 -7.78 8.64 12.49
C ARG A 44 -7.46 9.84 13.35
N CYS A 45 -6.75 10.81 12.78
CA CYS A 45 -6.35 12.02 13.46
C CYS A 45 -6.93 13.23 12.75
N GLU A 46 -7.48 14.16 13.53
CA GLU A 46 -8.00 15.43 13.06
C GLU A 46 -6.95 16.54 13.13
N PRO A 47 -7.09 17.65 12.36
CA PRO A 47 -6.18 18.78 12.44
C PRO A 47 -6.02 19.31 13.87
N GLY A 48 -4.78 19.59 14.26
CA GLY A 48 -4.42 20.01 15.62
C GLY A 48 -4.18 18.84 16.58
N ALA A 49 -4.35 17.60 16.17
CA ALA A 49 -4.06 16.46 17.02
C ALA A 49 -2.55 16.30 17.24
N GLU A 50 -2.15 16.20 18.50
CA GLU A 50 -0.80 15.80 18.89
C GLU A 50 -0.62 14.30 18.61
N LEU A 51 0.44 13.95 17.86
CA LEU A 51 0.74 12.56 17.50
C LEU A 51 1.68 11.90 18.50
N ALA A 52 2.68 12.63 18.98
CA ALA A 52 3.62 12.21 20.02
C ALA A 52 4.41 13.40 20.55
N ARG A 53 4.97 13.23 21.75
CA ARG A 53 5.90 14.16 22.40
C ARG A 53 7.26 13.51 22.56
N PHE A 54 8.32 14.27 22.25
CA PHE A 54 9.70 13.82 22.29
C PHE A 54 10.48 14.69 23.27
N ARG A 55 11.05 14.10 24.32
CA ARG A 55 11.87 14.82 25.31
C ARG A 55 13.34 14.41 25.20
N GLY A 56 14.21 15.39 25.00
CA GLY A 56 15.64 15.16 24.80
C GLY A 56 16.44 16.44 24.77
N PHE A 57 17.66 16.38 24.27
CA PHE A 57 18.45 17.59 24.00
C PHE A 57 17.88 18.34 22.79
N ALA A 58 17.73 19.65 22.91
CA ALA A 58 17.19 20.51 21.84
C ALA A 58 17.94 20.31 20.50
N ALA A 59 19.27 20.20 20.55
CA ALA A 59 20.11 19.96 19.39
C ALA A 59 19.76 18.65 18.70
N THR A 60 19.57 17.56 19.45
CA THR A 60 19.15 16.26 18.91
C THR A 60 17.78 16.34 18.25
N LEU A 61 16.80 16.95 18.94
CA LEU A 61 15.44 17.08 18.44
C LEU A 61 15.39 17.87 17.12
N LEU A 62 16.08 19.02 17.06
CA LEU A 62 16.17 19.83 15.84
C LEU A 62 16.89 19.12 14.69
N THR A 63 17.92 18.33 15.00
CA THR A 63 18.67 17.61 13.97
C THR A 63 17.85 16.47 13.34
N ALA A 64 17.06 15.73 14.15
CA ALA A 64 16.26 14.61 13.69
C ALA A 64 14.94 15.01 13.03
N GLU A 65 14.37 16.16 13.40
CA GLU A 65 13.04 16.64 13.02
C GLU A 65 12.74 16.44 11.53
N GLY A 66 13.56 16.98 10.64
CA GLY A 66 13.30 16.95 9.21
C GLY A 66 13.22 15.53 8.65
N THR A 67 14.12 14.64 9.10
CA THR A 67 14.11 13.23 8.65
C THR A 67 12.92 12.49 9.23
N ALA A 68 12.59 12.67 10.50
CA ALA A 68 11.45 12.06 11.16
C ALA A 68 10.12 12.47 10.48
N LEU A 69 9.95 13.77 10.22
CA LEU A 69 8.77 14.29 9.52
C LEU A 69 8.69 13.77 8.09
N ASN A 70 9.79 13.66 7.35
CA ASN A 70 9.78 13.13 5.99
C ASN A 70 9.20 11.71 5.92
N PHE A 71 9.63 10.81 6.81
CA PHE A 71 9.07 9.46 6.87
C PHE A 71 7.61 9.47 7.32
N LEU A 72 7.31 10.16 8.41
CA LEU A 72 5.97 10.15 9.01
C LEU A 72 4.92 10.72 8.06
N GLN A 73 5.19 11.87 7.44
CA GLN A 73 4.30 12.50 6.47
C GLN A 73 4.05 11.61 5.26
N ARG A 74 5.10 10.95 4.73
CA ARG A 74 5.00 10.04 3.59
C ARG A 74 4.17 8.81 3.91
N LEU A 75 4.48 8.11 5.00
CA LEU A 75 3.81 6.87 5.38
C LEU A 75 2.36 7.12 5.78
N THR A 76 2.10 8.20 6.52
CA THR A 76 0.74 8.64 6.85
C THR A 76 -0.07 8.98 5.59
N GLY A 77 0.54 9.62 4.59
CA GLY A 77 -0.12 9.90 3.31
C GLY A 77 -0.55 8.62 2.57
N ILE A 78 0.31 7.59 2.55
CA ILE A 78 0.00 6.30 1.96
C ILE A 78 -1.13 5.60 2.73
N ALA A 79 -1.07 5.57 4.05
CA ALA A 79 -2.11 4.96 4.88
C ALA A 79 -3.45 5.67 4.72
N THR A 80 -3.45 7.01 4.67
CA THR A 80 -4.66 7.82 4.46
C THR A 80 -5.30 7.52 3.11
N LEU A 81 -4.52 7.60 2.03
CA LEU A 81 -5.05 7.31 0.69
C LEU A 81 -5.53 5.86 0.57
N THR A 82 -4.82 4.91 1.18
CA THR A 82 -5.24 3.51 1.20
C THR A 82 -6.58 3.34 1.92
N ARG A 83 -6.76 4.03 3.05
CA ARG A 83 -8.00 4.03 3.81
C ARG A 83 -9.16 4.57 3.00
N ASP A 84 -8.97 5.64 2.26
CA ASP A 84 -10.01 6.21 1.42
C ASP A 84 -10.51 5.18 0.38
N PHE A 85 -9.59 4.49 -0.29
CA PHE A 85 -9.94 3.41 -1.22
C PHE A 85 -10.60 2.21 -0.52
N ALA A 86 -10.13 1.82 0.67
CA ALA A 86 -10.69 0.72 1.43
C ALA A 86 -12.12 1.04 1.90
N ASP A 87 -12.36 2.25 2.38
CA ASP A 87 -13.70 2.70 2.79
C ASP A 87 -14.66 2.76 1.60
N ALA A 88 -14.19 3.28 0.44
CA ALA A 88 -15.01 3.33 -0.79
C ALA A 88 -15.39 1.91 -1.29
N SER A 89 -14.57 0.90 -0.98
CA SER A 89 -14.86 -0.51 -1.33
C SER A 89 -16.05 -1.09 -0.55
N GLY A 90 -16.37 -0.52 0.60
CA GLY A 90 -17.41 -1.02 1.51
C GLY A 90 -17.18 -2.46 1.96
N GLY A 91 -15.92 -2.94 1.96
CA GLY A 91 -15.54 -4.31 2.28
C GLY A 91 -15.92 -5.36 1.23
N ARG A 92 -16.43 -4.96 0.06
CA ARG A 92 -16.89 -5.86 -1.01
C ARG A 92 -15.80 -6.24 -2.01
N ILE A 93 -14.75 -5.44 -2.11
CA ILE A 93 -13.56 -5.70 -2.90
C ILE A 93 -12.32 -5.34 -2.09
N THR A 94 -11.30 -6.17 -2.12
CA THR A 94 -10.07 -5.95 -1.36
C THR A 94 -9.09 -5.07 -2.15
N VAL A 95 -8.63 -3.99 -1.55
CA VAL A 95 -7.62 -3.10 -2.13
C VAL A 95 -6.23 -3.68 -1.96
N LEU A 96 -5.54 -3.91 -3.08
CA LEU A 96 -4.15 -4.39 -3.11
C LEU A 96 -3.19 -3.28 -3.52
N ASP A 97 -2.02 -3.29 -2.91
CA ASP A 97 -0.88 -2.52 -3.41
C ASP A 97 -0.23 -3.15 -4.66
N THR A 98 0.89 -2.61 -5.07
CA THR A 98 1.71 -3.15 -6.15
C THR A 98 3.20 -3.12 -5.78
N ARG A 99 4.08 -3.59 -6.69
CA ARG A 99 5.54 -3.41 -6.55
C ARG A 99 6.05 -2.05 -7.04
N LYS A 100 5.15 -1.14 -7.46
CA LYS A 100 5.49 0.21 -7.89
C LYS A 100 5.63 1.11 -6.66
N THR A 101 6.75 1.00 -5.98
CA THR A 101 7.09 1.68 -4.73
C THR A 101 8.31 2.57 -4.92
N THR A 102 8.50 3.53 -4.02
CA THR A 102 9.74 4.29 -3.96
C THR A 102 10.94 3.34 -3.78
N PRO A 103 12.01 3.47 -4.59
CA PRO A 103 13.21 2.67 -4.42
C PRO A 103 13.68 2.67 -2.96
N THR A 104 14.10 1.53 -2.46
CA THR A 104 14.54 1.27 -1.08
C THR A 104 13.45 1.31 -0.01
N LEU A 105 12.32 1.98 -0.21
CA LEU A 105 11.25 2.17 0.80
C LEU A 105 10.09 1.17 0.70
N ARG A 106 10.17 0.13 -0.14
CA ARG A 106 9.07 -0.82 -0.36
C ARG A 106 8.50 -1.42 0.92
N ALA A 107 9.36 -1.84 1.84
CA ALA A 107 8.92 -2.45 3.09
C ALA A 107 8.06 -1.50 3.93
N LEU A 108 8.49 -0.24 4.05
CA LEU A 108 7.78 0.80 4.80
C LEU A 108 6.49 1.23 4.09
N GLU A 109 6.52 1.40 2.76
CA GLU A 109 5.32 1.77 2.01
C GLU A 109 4.25 0.67 2.06
N LYS A 110 4.66 -0.60 1.94
CA LYS A 110 3.74 -1.73 2.10
C LYS A 110 3.23 -1.89 3.54
N TYR A 111 4.02 -1.55 4.53
CA TYR A 111 3.56 -1.44 5.91
C TYR A 111 2.45 -0.38 6.03
N ALA A 112 2.66 0.82 5.50
CA ALA A 112 1.66 1.89 5.53
C ALA A 112 0.35 1.51 4.81
N VAL A 113 0.43 0.75 3.71
CA VAL A 113 -0.76 0.18 3.05
C VAL A 113 -1.56 -0.71 3.99
N ARG A 114 -0.91 -1.63 4.73
CA ARG A 114 -1.63 -2.46 5.72
C ARG A 114 -2.27 -1.64 6.82
N VAL A 115 -1.55 -0.63 7.34
CA VAL A 115 -2.08 0.30 8.35
C VAL A 115 -3.31 1.03 7.83
N GLY A 116 -3.32 1.42 6.55
CA GLY A 116 -4.47 2.01 5.86
C GLY A 116 -5.65 1.06 5.63
N GLY A 117 -5.50 -0.25 5.87
CA GLY A 117 -6.54 -1.26 5.66
C GLY A 117 -6.52 -1.93 4.29
N GLY A 118 -5.48 -1.68 3.49
CA GLY A 118 -5.19 -2.44 2.27
C GLY A 118 -4.48 -3.76 2.57
N VAL A 119 -4.34 -4.59 1.54
CA VAL A 119 -3.63 -5.87 1.61
C VAL A 119 -2.42 -5.81 0.68
N ASN A 120 -1.30 -6.35 1.13
CA ASN A 120 -0.11 -6.40 0.30
C ASN A 120 -0.27 -7.47 -0.80
N HIS A 121 -0.08 -7.08 -2.05
CA HIS A 121 0.29 -7.99 -3.12
C HIS A 121 1.72 -8.48 -2.91
N ARG A 122 2.23 -9.38 -3.75
CA ARG A 122 3.60 -9.88 -3.63
C ARG A 122 4.61 -8.77 -3.34
N VAL A 123 5.56 -9.04 -2.45
CA VAL A 123 6.60 -8.09 -2.02
C VAL A 123 7.80 -8.16 -2.97
N GLY A 124 8.21 -9.38 -3.33
CA GLY A 124 9.37 -9.67 -4.13
C GLY A 124 9.07 -10.36 -5.47
N LEU A 125 10.01 -11.19 -5.88
CA LEU A 125 9.89 -12.13 -7.01
C LEU A 125 9.86 -13.57 -6.52
N ASP A 126 10.00 -13.77 -5.23
CA ASP A 126 10.14 -15.01 -4.47
C ASP A 126 8.86 -15.41 -3.73
N ASP A 127 7.83 -14.57 -3.71
CA ASP A 127 6.56 -14.79 -3.02
C ASP A 127 5.33 -14.87 -3.94
N GLY A 128 5.52 -14.83 -5.26
CA GLY A 128 4.47 -14.98 -6.26
C GLY A 128 4.93 -14.63 -7.67
N VAL A 129 4.31 -15.24 -8.66
CA VAL A 129 4.63 -15.02 -10.08
C VAL A 129 3.50 -14.25 -10.75
N LEU A 130 3.84 -13.16 -11.45
CA LEU A 130 2.94 -12.44 -12.33
C LEU A 130 3.38 -12.67 -13.78
N VAL A 131 2.57 -13.35 -14.54
CA VAL A 131 2.72 -13.55 -16.00
C VAL A 131 1.99 -12.40 -16.70
N GLY A 132 2.72 -11.37 -17.08
CA GLY A 132 2.19 -10.22 -17.82
C GLY A 132 2.32 -10.37 -19.33
N ALA A 133 1.76 -9.41 -20.10
CA ALA A 133 1.69 -9.42 -21.54
C ALA A 133 3.04 -9.69 -22.25
N ASN A 134 4.16 -9.14 -21.72
CA ASN A 134 5.48 -9.39 -22.30
C ASN A 134 5.96 -10.84 -22.14
N HIS A 135 5.62 -11.48 -21.01
CA HIS A 135 5.95 -12.89 -20.78
C HIS A 135 5.16 -13.78 -21.77
N VAL A 136 3.88 -13.49 -21.95
CA VAL A 136 3.03 -14.21 -22.92
C VAL A 136 3.56 -14.04 -24.34
N ARG A 137 3.92 -12.80 -24.73
CA ARG A 137 4.51 -12.53 -26.06
C ARG A 137 5.79 -13.33 -26.32
N MET A 138 6.65 -13.45 -25.32
CA MET A 138 7.93 -14.20 -25.45
C MET A 138 7.73 -15.73 -25.39
N ALA A 139 6.66 -16.19 -24.74
CA ALA A 139 6.36 -17.62 -24.67
C ALA A 139 5.56 -18.12 -25.89
N GLY A 140 4.78 -17.22 -26.51
CA GLY A 140 3.84 -17.52 -27.58
C GLY A 140 2.38 -17.42 -27.14
N ASP A 141 2.03 -18.04 -26.01
CA ASP A 141 0.69 -17.98 -25.44
C ASP A 141 0.72 -18.11 -23.89
N ILE A 142 -0.45 -17.97 -23.25
CA ILE A 142 -0.61 -18.06 -21.80
C ILE A 142 -0.28 -19.46 -21.28
N ALA A 143 -0.68 -20.50 -22.00
CA ALA A 143 -0.49 -21.89 -21.57
C ALA A 143 0.99 -22.24 -21.51
N GLU A 144 1.75 -21.88 -22.53
CA GLU A 144 3.19 -22.10 -22.60
C GLU A 144 3.94 -21.23 -21.56
N ALA A 145 3.53 -19.96 -21.34
CA ALA A 145 4.10 -19.12 -20.32
C ALA A 145 3.94 -19.73 -18.91
N VAL A 146 2.74 -20.18 -18.56
CA VAL A 146 2.45 -20.83 -17.28
C VAL A 146 3.18 -22.17 -17.15
N ARG A 147 3.25 -22.96 -18.23
CA ARG A 147 4.01 -24.24 -18.25
C ARG A 147 5.49 -24.01 -17.91
N ARG A 148 6.13 -23.00 -18.50
CA ARG A 148 7.53 -22.64 -18.23
C ARG A 148 7.73 -22.22 -16.78
N VAL A 149 6.82 -21.40 -16.23
CA VAL A 149 6.88 -21.00 -14.81
C VAL A 149 6.81 -22.23 -13.90
N ARG A 150 5.85 -23.13 -14.13
CA ARG A 150 5.71 -24.37 -13.33
C ARG A 150 6.90 -25.31 -13.43
N ALA A 151 7.63 -25.27 -14.54
CA ALA A 151 8.82 -26.08 -14.72
C ALA A 151 10.04 -25.53 -13.96
N SER A 152 10.04 -24.22 -13.65
CA SER A 152 11.15 -23.56 -12.93
C SER A 152 10.89 -23.41 -11.44
N ASP A 153 9.64 -23.16 -11.03
CA ASP A 153 9.25 -22.94 -9.62
C ASP A 153 7.76 -23.26 -9.45
N ALA A 154 7.49 -24.52 -9.12
CA ALA A 154 6.14 -25.07 -9.22
C ALA A 154 5.18 -24.65 -8.10
N GLU A 155 5.68 -24.13 -6.97
CA GLU A 155 4.87 -23.93 -5.76
C GLU A 155 4.36 -22.51 -5.56
N LEU A 156 4.92 -21.51 -6.24
CA LEU A 156 4.49 -20.13 -6.11
C LEU A 156 3.11 -19.90 -6.74
N PRO A 157 2.25 -19.08 -6.10
CA PRO A 157 0.97 -18.70 -6.70
C PRO A 157 1.20 -17.93 -8.00
N ILE A 158 0.51 -18.36 -9.07
CA ILE A 158 0.61 -17.74 -10.39
C ILE A 158 -0.61 -16.84 -10.62
N GLU A 159 -0.34 -15.58 -10.94
CA GLU A 159 -1.29 -14.62 -11.44
C GLU A 159 -1.01 -14.36 -12.92
N VAL A 160 -2.04 -14.36 -13.77
CA VAL A 160 -1.93 -14.09 -15.21
C VAL A 160 -2.69 -12.82 -15.56
N GLU A 161 -2.04 -11.92 -16.30
CA GLU A 161 -2.65 -10.71 -16.84
C GLU A 161 -3.49 -11.05 -18.08
N ALA A 162 -4.76 -10.62 -18.08
CA ALA A 162 -5.72 -10.83 -19.14
C ALA A 162 -6.25 -9.48 -19.66
N HIS A 163 -6.22 -9.30 -20.98
CA HIS A 163 -6.71 -8.11 -21.69
C HIS A 163 -7.99 -8.38 -22.46
N THR A 164 -8.37 -9.65 -22.59
CA THR A 164 -9.58 -10.12 -23.29
C THR A 164 -10.27 -11.23 -22.49
N LEU A 165 -11.53 -11.48 -22.78
CA LEU A 165 -12.22 -12.65 -22.20
C LEU A 165 -11.63 -13.99 -22.69
N ALA A 166 -11.00 -14.02 -23.86
CA ALA A 166 -10.27 -15.19 -24.33
C ALA A 166 -9.03 -15.47 -23.49
N ASP A 167 -8.30 -14.40 -23.05
CA ASP A 167 -7.18 -14.56 -22.13
C ASP A 167 -7.64 -15.07 -20.77
N VAL A 168 -8.82 -14.61 -20.29
CA VAL A 168 -9.43 -15.14 -19.06
C VAL A 168 -9.68 -16.64 -19.20
N ASP A 169 -10.30 -17.08 -20.28
CA ASP A 169 -10.58 -18.50 -20.53
C ASP A 169 -9.28 -19.33 -20.62
N ALA A 170 -8.26 -18.81 -21.30
CA ALA A 170 -6.95 -19.46 -21.39
C ALA A 170 -6.26 -19.60 -20.01
N ALA A 171 -6.28 -18.54 -19.20
CA ALA A 171 -5.74 -18.56 -17.84
C ALA A 171 -6.48 -19.55 -16.93
N LEU A 172 -7.82 -19.59 -17.03
CA LEU A 172 -8.66 -20.54 -16.30
C LEU A 172 -8.42 -22.00 -16.74
N ALA A 173 -8.18 -22.23 -18.02
CA ALA A 173 -7.90 -23.57 -18.55
C ALA A 173 -6.61 -24.17 -18.00
N VAL A 174 -5.61 -23.34 -17.71
CA VAL A 174 -4.34 -23.78 -17.13
C VAL A 174 -4.32 -23.75 -15.59
N GLY A 175 -5.45 -23.38 -14.94
CA GLY A 175 -5.62 -23.48 -13.49
C GLY A 175 -4.71 -22.55 -12.70
N VAL A 176 -4.67 -21.25 -13.03
CA VAL A 176 -3.95 -20.24 -12.24
C VAL A 176 -4.73 -19.83 -11.00
N ALA A 177 -4.04 -19.34 -9.96
CA ALA A 177 -4.67 -18.91 -8.73
C ALA A 177 -5.48 -17.62 -8.88
N THR A 178 -5.00 -16.69 -9.72
CA THR A 178 -5.60 -15.38 -9.93
C THR A 178 -5.50 -14.97 -11.40
N VAL A 179 -6.60 -14.40 -11.93
CA VAL A 179 -6.61 -13.72 -13.23
C VAL A 179 -6.67 -12.22 -13.00
N ARG A 180 -5.66 -11.49 -13.50
CA ARG A 180 -5.56 -10.04 -13.38
C ARG A 180 -6.10 -9.38 -14.63
N ILE A 181 -7.27 -8.81 -14.54
CA ILE A 181 -7.91 -8.11 -15.65
C ILE A 181 -7.33 -6.70 -15.80
N GLN A 182 -6.95 -6.33 -17.02
CA GLN A 182 -6.46 -5.01 -17.34
C GLN A 182 -7.19 -4.40 -18.53
N GLY A 183 -7.81 -3.23 -18.34
CA GLY A 183 -8.39 -2.42 -19.41
C GLY A 183 -9.72 -2.94 -19.97
N LEU A 184 -10.37 -3.90 -19.32
CA LEU A 184 -11.69 -4.36 -19.74
C LEU A 184 -12.82 -3.47 -19.18
N PRO A 185 -13.92 -3.29 -19.92
CA PRO A 185 -15.10 -2.60 -19.43
C PRO A 185 -15.81 -3.40 -18.34
N ILE A 186 -16.62 -2.72 -17.51
CA ILE A 186 -17.31 -3.31 -16.35
C ILE A 186 -18.10 -4.58 -16.71
N GLU A 187 -18.82 -4.58 -17.82
CA GLU A 187 -19.59 -5.75 -18.23
C GLU A 187 -18.73 -6.97 -18.56
N ALA A 188 -17.54 -6.75 -19.14
CA ALA A 188 -16.58 -7.82 -19.39
C ALA A 188 -15.93 -8.30 -18.08
N ILE A 189 -15.72 -7.41 -17.08
CA ILE A 189 -15.28 -7.82 -15.75
C ILE A 189 -16.32 -8.69 -15.06
N ARG A 190 -17.61 -8.32 -15.10
CA ARG A 190 -18.72 -9.15 -14.60
C ARG A 190 -18.75 -10.52 -15.26
N GLU A 191 -18.56 -10.57 -16.59
CA GLU A 191 -18.51 -11.84 -17.32
C GLU A 191 -17.30 -12.69 -16.90
N ALA A 192 -16.12 -12.09 -16.75
CA ALA A 192 -14.93 -12.78 -16.28
C ALA A 192 -15.15 -13.37 -14.86
N VAL A 193 -15.78 -12.62 -13.94
CA VAL A 193 -16.16 -13.10 -12.61
C VAL A 193 -17.10 -14.32 -12.72
N ARG A 194 -18.12 -14.28 -13.60
CA ARG A 194 -19.00 -15.44 -13.80
C ARG A 194 -18.25 -16.67 -14.31
N ARG A 195 -17.34 -16.51 -15.27
CA ARG A 195 -16.52 -17.61 -15.83
C ARG A 195 -15.53 -18.18 -14.83
N SER A 196 -14.99 -17.34 -13.94
CA SER A 196 -13.96 -17.76 -12.98
C SER A 196 -14.50 -18.47 -11.74
N ARG A 197 -15.80 -18.43 -11.48
CA ARG A 197 -16.42 -18.90 -10.24
C ARG A 197 -15.89 -20.27 -9.79
N GLY A 198 -15.25 -20.27 -8.59
CA GLY A 198 -14.70 -21.48 -7.96
C GLY A 198 -13.41 -22.00 -8.61
N ARG A 199 -12.87 -21.34 -9.66
CA ARG A 199 -11.65 -21.77 -10.36
C ARG A 199 -10.45 -20.86 -10.11
N ALA A 200 -10.66 -19.55 -10.11
CA ALA A 200 -9.62 -18.55 -9.85
C ALA A 200 -10.24 -17.28 -9.26
N LYS A 201 -9.45 -16.48 -8.57
CA LYS A 201 -9.83 -15.14 -8.12
C LYS A 201 -9.67 -14.14 -9.25
N ILE A 202 -10.51 -13.11 -9.27
CA ILE A 202 -10.39 -12.00 -10.20
C ILE A 202 -9.80 -10.78 -9.49
N SER A 203 -8.70 -10.29 -10.03
CA SER A 203 -8.06 -9.04 -9.65
C SER A 203 -8.23 -8.03 -10.78
N VAL A 204 -8.74 -6.84 -10.48
CA VAL A 204 -8.82 -5.75 -11.46
C VAL A 204 -7.63 -4.82 -11.29
N SER A 205 -6.91 -4.53 -12.38
CA SER A 205 -5.76 -3.64 -12.38
C SER A 205 -5.92 -2.60 -13.48
N HIS A 206 -6.08 -1.37 -13.07
CA HIS A 206 -6.13 -0.23 -13.99
C HIS A 206 -5.81 1.06 -13.21
N THR A 207 -5.71 2.19 -13.90
CA THR A 207 -5.83 3.51 -13.25
C THR A 207 -7.30 3.66 -12.84
N VAL A 208 -7.63 3.21 -11.63
CA VAL A 208 -9.00 3.25 -11.10
C VAL A 208 -9.18 4.56 -10.36
N PRO A 209 -10.02 5.47 -10.84
CA PRO A 209 -10.44 6.64 -10.07
C PRO A 209 -11.17 6.19 -8.79
N HIS A 210 -10.99 6.93 -7.71
CA HIS A 210 -11.57 6.60 -6.41
C HIS A 210 -13.10 6.42 -6.45
N ASP A 211 -13.79 7.28 -7.20
CA ASP A 211 -15.25 7.26 -7.37
C ASP A 211 -15.78 6.02 -8.13
N ARG A 212 -14.90 5.30 -8.84
CA ARG A 212 -15.26 4.07 -9.56
C ARG A 212 -15.12 2.79 -8.70
N ILE A 213 -14.57 2.88 -7.50
CA ILE A 213 -14.40 1.72 -6.61
C ILE A 213 -15.72 1.03 -6.27
N PRO A 214 -16.83 1.75 -5.92
CA PRO A 214 -18.11 1.10 -5.64
C PRO A 214 -18.65 0.30 -6.83
N GLU A 215 -18.52 0.81 -8.06
CA GLU A 215 -18.95 0.12 -9.27
C GLU A 215 -18.12 -1.15 -9.54
N LEU A 216 -16.80 -1.08 -9.30
CA LEU A 216 -15.94 -2.25 -9.40
C LEU A 216 -16.30 -3.30 -8.34
N ALA A 217 -16.57 -2.88 -7.12
CA ALA A 217 -17.00 -3.78 -6.04
C ALA A 217 -18.29 -4.53 -6.40
N ASP A 218 -19.21 -3.89 -7.14
CA ASP A 218 -20.46 -4.49 -7.61
C ASP A 218 -20.28 -5.51 -8.75
N THR A 219 -19.07 -5.64 -9.30
CA THR A 219 -18.78 -6.70 -10.29
C THR A 219 -18.63 -8.07 -9.67
N GLY A 220 -18.32 -8.15 -8.36
CA GLY A 220 -17.99 -9.38 -7.66
C GLY A 220 -16.53 -9.80 -7.81
N ALA A 221 -15.65 -8.95 -8.36
CA ALA A 221 -14.21 -9.18 -8.33
C ALA A 221 -13.68 -9.16 -6.89
N GLU A 222 -12.75 -10.04 -6.56
CA GLU A 222 -12.21 -10.17 -5.21
C GLU A 222 -11.18 -9.08 -4.90
N TYR A 223 -10.41 -8.63 -5.90
CA TYR A 223 -9.31 -7.70 -5.70
C TYR A 223 -9.32 -6.53 -6.69
N VAL A 224 -8.87 -5.38 -6.21
CA VAL A 224 -8.47 -4.25 -7.04
C VAL A 224 -7.04 -3.83 -6.70
N SER A 225 -6.14 -3.86 -7.70
CA SER A 225 -4.73 -3.46 -7.53
C SER A 225 -4.54 -2.02 -7.92
N ILE A 226 -4.12 -1.17 -6.98
CA ILE A 226 -4.02 0.29 -7.15
C ILE A 226 -2.58 0.75 -6.93
N ALA A 227 -1.89 1.12 -8.01
CA ALA A 227 -0.53 1.63 -7.91
C ALA A 227 -0.47 3.05 -7.31
N ALA A 228 -1.52 3.84 -7.47
CA ALA A 228 -1.59 5.22 -7.00
C ALA A 228 -1.38 5.34 -5.48
N ILE A 229 -1.80 4.35 -4.69
CA ILE A 229 -1.64 4.38 -3.23
C ILE A 229 -0.18 4.51 -2.76
N THR A 230 0.79 4.05 -3.56
CA THR A 230 2.21 4.23 -3.27
C THR A 230 2.89 5.24 -4.21
N GLN A 231 2.36 5.47 -5.42
CA GLN A 231 2.99 6.36 -6.39
C GLN A 231 2.49 7.82 -6.30
N ALA A 232 1.24 8.03 -5.87
CA ALA A 232 0.58 9.34 -5.92
C ALA A 232 0.07 9.84 -4.55
N ALA A 233 0.33 9.10 -3.47
CA ALA A 233 0.00 9.58 -2.13
C ALA A 233 0.75 10.86 -1.81
N SER A 234 0.02 11.92 -1.48
CA SER A 234 0.61 13.17 -1.00
C SER A 234 1.07 13.03 0.44
N PRO A 235 2.23 13.60 0.81
CA PRO A 235 2.62 13.70 2.21
C PRO A 235 1.57 14.48 3.02
N VAL A 236 1.29 14.02 4.24
CA VAL A 236 0.37 14.72 5.16
C VAL A 236 1.10 15.88 5.81
N ALA A 237 0.48 17.06 5.82
CA ALA A 237 1.08 18.24 6.46
C ALA A 237 1.15 18.06 7.98
N MET A 238 2.36 18.18 8.54
CA MET A 238 2.64 18.10 9.97
C MET A 238 3.65 19.15 10.37
N THR A 239 3.60 19.57 11.62
CA THR A 239 4.58 20.47 12.25
C THR A 239 5.24 19.78 13.44
N PHE A 240 6.48 20.17 13.71
CA PHE A 240 7.18 19.84 14.94
C PHE A 240 7.37 21.12 15.76
N GLU A 241 6.78 21.17 16.94
CA GLU A 241 6.79 22.35 17.79
C GLU A 241 7.66 22.10 19.01
N LEU A 242 8.73 22.88 19.16
CA LEU A 242 9.54 22.87 20.37
C LEU A 242 8.89 23.77 21.44
N THR A 243 8.50 23.17 22.55
CA THR A 243 8.04 23.90 23.72
C THR A 243 9.17 23.97 24.72
N GLY A 244 9.35 25.17 25.28
CA GLY A 244 10.42 25.69 26.04
C GLY A 244 11.34 24.75 26.84
N ALA A 245 12.58 25.18 27.02
CA ALA A 245 13.45 24.64 28.03
C ALA A 245 12.73 24.71 29.39
N ALA A 246 12.41 23.55 29.97
CA ALA A 246 12.10 23.54 31.37
C ALA A 246 13.33 24.08 32.09
N SER A 247 13.20 25.26 32.69
CA SER A 247 14.17 25.88 33.58
C SER A 247 14.49 24.98 34.76
#